data_94aab8895b8e4d9bef66a901282228c3
#
_entry.id   94aab8895b8e4d9bef66a901282228c3
#
_cell.length_a   1.000
_cell.length_b   1.000
_cell.length_c   1.000
_cell.angle_alpha   90.00
_cell.angle_beta   90.00
_cell.angle_gamma   90.00
#
_symmetry.space_group_name_H-M   'P 1'
#
loop_
_entity.id
_entity.type
_entity.pdbx_description
1 polymer ?
#
loop_
_entity_poly.entity_id
_entity_poly.type
_entity_poly.pdbx_seq_one_letter_code
_entity_poly.pdbx_strand_id
1 'polypeptide(L)'
;RLERKSHEAPGLLEDTVQLLDSALDNLSNAQMEVESALRRTEFDPNELERVEERLFALRAAGRKYSVPVTGLPALAEKMIADLAELDAGEEKLGALETDVVEARAHYDHLARTLSDKRRNAASALSDAVMAELPALKLERARFMVEVASDPEAATAEGIDTVEFHVQTNPGTRPGPIMKVASGGELSRFLLALKVALADRGSAPTLVFDEIDTGVGGAVADAIGQRLKRLSAKVQVLSVTHAPQVAARAATHLLISKGPTGEGGEKIATRVATMEPEHRREEIARMLAGASVTDEARAAAARLLAGES
;
A
#
# COMPACT_ATOMS: atom_id res chain seq x y z
N ARG A 1 -108.39 -22.92 12.85
CA ARG A 1 -109.85 -23.11 13.17
C ARG A 1 -110.38 -24.37 12.48
N LEU A 2 -110.05 -24.64 11.25
CA LEU A 2 -110.41 -25.89 10.51
C LEU A 2 -109.76 -27.11 11.12
N GLU A 3 -108.45 -27.02 11.52
CA GLU A 3 -107.64 -28.02 12.18
C GLU A 3 -108.35 -28.55 13.49
N ARG A 4 -108.93 -27.65 14.29
CA ARG A 4 -109.71 -27.99 15.48
C ARG A 4 -111.04 -28.73 15.17
N LYS A 5 -111.63 -28.48 13.97
CA LYS A 5 -112.85 -29.11 13.52
C LYS A 5 -112.61 -30.47 12.77
N SER A 6 -111.39 -30.70 12.26
CA SER A 6 -111.09 -31.98 11.64
C SER A 6 -111.16 -33.14 12.60
N HIS A 7 -110.85 -32.93 13.90
CA HIS A 7 -111.04 -33.91 14.92
C HIS A 7 -112.51 -34.34 15.23
N GLU A 8 -113.46 -33.41 14.85
CA GLU A 8 -114.92 -33.70 15.08
C GLU A 8 -115.52 -34.53 13.91
N ALA A 9 -114.85 -34.57 12.74
CA ALA A 9 -115.30 -35.30 11.56
C ALA A 9 -114.08 -35.96 10.85
N PRO A 10 -113.61 -37.12 11.37
CA PRO A 10 -112.46 -37.78 10.80
C PRO A 10 -112.75 -38.28 9.37
N GLY A 11 -111.72 -38.05 8.46
CA GLY A 11 -111.80 -38.37 7.04
C GLY A 11 -112.47 -37.38 6.10
N LEU A 12 -113.11 -36.24 6.64
CA LEU A 12 -113.79 -35.29 5.80
C LEU A 12 -113.02 -34.02 5.56
N LEU A 13 -112.08 -33.57 6.46
CA LEU A 13 -111.38 -32.29 6.37
C LEU A 13 -109.87 -32.47 6.33
N GLU A 14 -109.27 -33.65 6.50
CA GLU A 14 -107.89 -33.87 6.59
C GLU A 14 -107.11 -33.46 5.32
N ASP A 15 -107.59 -33.90 4.16
CA ASP A 15 -107.00 -33.52 2.88
C ASP A 15 -107.02 -31.98 2.63
N THR A 16 -108.19 -31.34 3.09
CA THR A 16 -108.28 -29.88 2.96
C THR A 16 -107.33 -29.12 3.87
N VAL A 17 -107.15 -29.61 5.11
CA VAL A 17 -106.19 -29.02 6.04
C VAL A 17 -104.74 -29.17 5.49
N GLN A 18 -104.36 -30.35 4.99
CA GLN A 18 -103.03 -30.59 4.38
C GLN A 18 -102.75 -29.65 3.17
N LEU A 19 -103.79 -29.47 2.32
CA LEU A 19 -103.66 -28.55 1.18
C LEU A 19 -103.50 -27.07 1.61
N LEU A 20 -104.20 -26.64 2.66
CA LEU A 20 -104.09 -25.33 3.24
C LEU A 20 -102.74 -25.08 3.93
N ASP A 21 -102.24 -26.07 4.66
CA ASP A 21 -100.91 -26.06 5.26
C ASP A 21 -99.80 -25.92 4.17
N SER A 22 -99.89 -26.79 3.15
CA SER A 22 -98.99 -26.68 2.00
C SER A 22 -99.09 -25.34 1.28
N ALA A 23 -100.25 -24.75 1.19
CA ALA A 23 -100.43 -23.41 0.60
C ALA A 23 -99.79 -22.34 1.49
N LEU A 24 -99.93 -22.42 2.82
CA LEU A 24 -99.27 -21.52 3.76
C LEU A 24 -97.74 -21.63 3.71
N ASP A 25 -97.21 -22.83 3.67
CA ASP A 25 -95.78 -23.04 3.52
C ASP A 25 -95.24 -22.46 2.21
N ASN A 26 -95.93 -22.66 1.11
CA ASN A 26 -95.58 -22.10 -0.17
C ASN A 26 -95.65 -20.55 -0.16
N LEU A 27 -96.63 -19.92 0.51
CA LEU A 27 -96.67 -18.50 0.69
C LEU A 27 -95.57 -17.95 1.57
N SER A 28 -95.24 -18.66 2.66
CA SER A 28 -94.10 -18.36 3.52
C SER A 28 -92.77 -18.40 2.76
N ASN A 29 -92.56 -19.44 1.99
CA ASN A 29 -91.40 -19.61 1.12
C ASN A 29 -91.34 -18.47 0.07
N ALA A 30 -92.47 -18.17 -0.57
CA ALA A 30 -92.51 -17.01 -1.53
C ALA A 30 -92.19 -15.68 -0.87
N GLN A 31 -92.66 -15.46 0.36
CA GLN A 31 -92.33 -14.27 1.13
C GLN A 31 -90.87 -14.19 1.42
N MET A 32 -90.23 -15.26 1.90
CA MET A 32 -88.79 -15.31 2.16
C MET A 32 -87.97 -15.05 0.89
N GLU A 33 -88.37 -15.59 -0.24
CA GLU A 33 -87.72 -15.33 -1.53
C GLU A 33 -87.85 -13.87 -1.96
N VAL A 34 -89.02 -13.25 -1.81
CA VAL A 34 -89.24 -11.82 -2.09
C VAL A 34 -88.38 -10.95 -1.16
N GLU A 35 -88.33 -11.26 0.15
CA GLU A 35 -87.50 -10.55 1.11
C GLU A 35 -86.01 -10.73 0.79
N SER A 36 -85.55 -11.90 0.37
CA SER A 36 -84.23 -12.15 -0.09
C SER A 36 -83.89 -11.38 -1.36
N ALA A 37 -84.78 -11.33 -2.32
CA ALA A 37 -84.65 -10.54 -3.54
C ALA A 37 -84.57 -9.05 -3.23
N LEU A 38 -85.40 -8.54 -2.29
CA LEU A 38 -85.40 -7.15 -1.86
C LEU A 38 -84.03 -6.76 -1.26
N ARG A 39 -83.52 -7.60 -0.33
CA ARG A 39 -82.19 -7.43 0.25
C ARG A 39 -81.09 -7.40 -0.79
N ARG A 40 -81.16 -8.21 -1.83
CA ARG A 40 -80.17 -8.23 -2.94
C ARG A 40 -80.26 -7.03 -3.88
N THR A 41 -81.37 -6.33 -3.85
CA THR A 41 -81.58 -5.09 -4.65
C THR A 41 -81.53 -3.80 -3.82
N GLU A 42 -81.24 -3.92 -2.48
CA GLU A 42 -81.00 -2.74 -1.66
C GLU A 42 -79.78 -2.02 -2.17
N PHE A 43 -79.96 -0.79 -2.59
CA PHE A 43 -78.93 0.13 -3.06
C PHE A 43 -78.40 0.91 -1.86
N ASP A 44 -77.06 0.77 -1.56
CA ASP A 44 -76.37 1.62 -0.59
C ASP A 44 -75.81 2.85 -1.30
N PRO A 45 -76.38 4.03 -1.11
CA PRO A 45 -75.90 5.27 -1.71
C PRO A 45 -74.45 5.60 -1.29
N ASN A 46 -74.04 5.21 -0.07
CA ASN A 46 -72.69 5.48 0.43
C ASN A 46 -71.67 4.54 -0.24
N GLU A 47 -72.11 3.37 -0.72
CA GLU A 47 -71.20 2.47 -1.48
C GLU A 47 -70.90 3.04 -2.85
N LEU A 48 -71.92 3.61 -3.51
CA LEU A 48 -71.72 4.29 -4.81
C LEU A 48 -70.75 5.46 -4.66
N GLU A 49 -71.01 6.33 -3.67
CA GLU A 49 -70.15 7.50 -3.42
C GLU A 49 -68.67 7.09 -3.17
N ARG A 50 -68.46 6.05 -2.34
CA ARG A 50 -67.09 5.50 -2.10
C ARG A 50 -66.43 4.96 -3.39
N VAL A 51 -67.20 4.28 -4.23
CA VAL A 51 -66.70 3.75 -5.51
C VAL A 51 -66.35 4.91 -6.48
N GLU A 52 -67.23 5.93 -6.54
CA GLU A 52 -66.96 7.13 -7.37
C GLU A 52 -65.71 7.89 -6.89
N GLU A 53 -65.56 8.16 -5.60
CA GLU A 53 -64.36 8.78 -5.03
C GLU A 53 -63.09 7.98 -5.38
N ARG A 54 -63.17 6.64 -5.22
CA ARG A 54 -62.04 5.77 -5.56
C ARG A 54 -61.70 5.85 -7.05
N LEU A 55 -62.69 5.86 -7.92
CA LEU A 55 -62.52 5.99 -9.36
C LEU A 55 -61.88 7.34 -9.74
N PHE A 56 -62.33 8.42 -9.13
CA PHE A 56 -61.74 9.75 -9.34
C PHE A 56 -60.30 9.82 -8.87
N ALA A 57 -59.97 9.21 -7.70
CA ALA A 57 -58.60 9.14 -7.19
C ALA A 57 -57.69 8.36 -8.11
N LEU A 58 -58.15 7.21 -8.62
CA LEU A 58 -57.35 6.38 -9.57
C LEU A 58 -57.12 7.12 -10.90
N ARG A 59 -58.14 7.79 -11.43
CA ARG A 59 -57.98 8.62 -12.65
C ARG A 59 -57.04 9.80 -12.46
N ALA A 60 -57.12 10.44 -11.28
CA ALA A 60 -56.22 11.52 -10.93
C ALA A 60 -54.76 11.03 -10.82
N ALA A 61 -54.51 9.87 -10.18
CA ALA A 61 -53.20 9.24 -10.11
C ALA A 61 -52.69 8.87 -11.50
N GLY A 62 -53.55 8.27 -12.36
CA GLY A 62 -53.17 7.94 -13.74
C GLY A 62 -52.73 9.18 -14.53
N ARG A 63 -53.41 10.31 -14.37
CA ARG A 63 -53.01 11.60 -15.01
C ARG A 63 -51.72 12.15 -14.43
N LYS A 64 -51.57 12.14 -13.10
CA LYS A 64 -50.39 12.65 -12.41
C LYS A 64 -49.11 11.91 -12.84
N TYR A 65 -49.20 10.61 -12.99
CA TYR A 65 -48.04 9.76 -13.32
C TYR A 65 -47.97 9.37 -14.81
N SER A 66 -48.91 9.88 -15.63
CA SER A 66 -48.98 9.63 -17.09
C SER A 66 -49.04 8.12 -17.46
N VAL A 67 -49.77 7.33 -16.65
CA VAL A 67 -50.00 5.90 -16.88
C VAL A 67 -51.51 5.59 -16.91
N PRO A 68 -51.95 4.58 -17.67
CA PRO A 68 -53.34 4.11 -17.57
C PRO A 68 -53.61 3.57 -16.17
N VAL A 69 -54.89 3.69 -15.74
CA VAL A 69 -55.28 3.22 -14.37
C VAL A 69 -54.87 1.76 -14.11
N THR A 70 -54.94 0.92 -15.14
CA THR A 70 -54.51 -0.49 -15.07
C THR A 70 -53.00 -0.66 -14.84
N GLY A 71 -52.21 0.37 -15.15
CA GLY A 71 -50.75 0.36 -14.96
C GLY A 71 -50.29 0.88 -13.56
N LEU A 72 -51.23 1.50 -12.79
CA LEU A 72 -50.89 2.03 -11.45
C LEU A 72 -50.33 1.00 -10.47
N PRO A 73 -50.81 -0.25 -10.40
CA PRO A 73 -50.23 -1.25 -9.52
C PRO A 73 -48.78 -1.54 -9.84
N ALA A 74 -48.45 -1.78 -11.11
CA ALA A 74 -47.06 -2.05 -11.52
C ALA A 74 -46.14 -0.85 -11.28
N LEU A 75 -46.67 0.37 -11.47
CA LEU A 75 -45.94 1.59 -11.13
C LEU A 75 -45.69 1.72 -9.63
N ALA A 76 -46.69 1.38 -8.80
CA ALA A 76 -46.52 1.40 -7.35
C ALA A 76 -45.45 0.37 -6.89
N GLU A 77 -45.49 -0.84 -7.41
CA GLU A 77 -44.46 -1.88 -7.12
C GLU A 77 -43.06 -1.38 -7.53
N LYS A 78 -42.96 -0.78 -8.70
CA LYS A 78 -41.68 -0.20 -9.16
C LYS A 78 -41.19 0.90 -8.22
N MET A 79 -42.06 1.83 -7.85
CA MET A 79 -41.70 2.95 -6.94
C MET A 79 -41.30 2.44 -5.56
N ILE A 80 -41.93 1.38 -5.05
CA ILE A 80 -41.55 0.75 -3.78
C ILE A 80 -40.14 0.13 -3.90
N ALA A 81 -39.86 -0.56 -5.01
CA ALA A 81 -38.54 -1.13 -5.27
C ALA A 81 -37.46 -0.06 -5.41
N ASP A 82 -37.73 1.00 -6.19
CA ASP A 82 -36.81 2.12 -6.37
C ASP A 82 -36.52 2.85 -5.04
N LEU A 83 -37.53 2.99 -4.17
CA LEU A 83 -37.35 3.58 -2.84
C LEU A 83 -36.50 2.69 -1.94
N ALA A 84 -36.74 1.39 -1.93
CA ALA A 84 -35.93 0.45 -1.16
C ALA A 84 -34.46 0.42 -1.62
N GLU A 85 -34.21 0.57 -2.93
CA GLU A 85 -32.87 0.69 -3.48
C GLU A 85 -32.18 2.00 -3.05
N LEU A 86 -32.91 3.11 -3.02
CA LEU A 86 -32.41 4.40 -2.54
C LEU A 86 -32.06 4.35 -1.05
N ASP A 87 -32.94 3.80 -0.21
CA ASP A 87 -32.70 3.66 1.23
C ASP A 87 -31.47 2.77 1.52
N ALA A 88 -31.35 1.63 0.81
CA ALA A 88 -30.19 0.77 0.90
C ALA A 88 -28.90 1.48 0.40
N GLY A 89 -29.04 2.36 -0.60
CA GLY A 89 -27.95 3.19 -1.11
C GLY A 89 -27.47 4.22 -0.07
N GLU A 90 -28.38 4.87 0.63
CA GLU A 90 -28.05 5.83 1.69
C GLU A 90 -27.35 5.15 2.89
N GLU A 91 -27.83 3.99 3.34
CA GLU A 91 -27.18 3.22 4.40
C GLU A 91 -25.76 2.81 4.00
N LYS A 92 -25.58 2.32 2.76
CA LYS A 92 -24.27 1.94 2.24
C LYS A 92 -23.34 3.14 2.12
N LEU A 93 -23.84 4.30 1.71
CA LEU A 93 -23.05 5.53 1.63
C LEU A 93 -22.58 5.94 3.03
N GLY A 94 -23.46 5.96 4.02
CA GLY A 94 -23.11 6.29 5.41
C GLY A 94 -22.08 5.31 6.01
N ALA A 95 -22.20 4.02 5.70
CA ALA A 95 -21.21 3.01 6.11
C ALA A 95 -19.85 3.28 5.45
N LEU A 96 -19.82 3.54 4.14
CA LEU A 96 -18.58 3.84 3.42
C LEU A 96 -17.92 5.15 3.88
N GLU A 97 -18.71 6.19 4.20
CA GLU A 97 -18.18 7.42 4.77
C GLU A 97 -17.51 7.17 6.13
N THR A 98 -18.12 6.34 6.97
CA THR A 98 -17.57 5.93 8.25
C THR A 98 -16.26 5.16 8.06
N ASP A 99 -16.26 4.16 7.15
CA ASP A 99 -15.07 3.36 6.83
C ASP A 99 -13.91 4.25 6.34
N VAL A 100 -14.19 5.26 5.50
CA VAL A 100 -13.18 6.21 5.00
C VAL A 100 -12.58 7.03 6.16
N VAL A 101 -13.41 7.52 7.07
CA VAL A 101 -12.95 8.29 8.24
C VAL A 101 -12.08 7.43 9.15
N GLU A 102 -12.51 6.21 9.44
CA GLU A 102 -11.75 5.27 10.27
C GLU A 102 -10.42 4.86 9.62
N ALA A 103 -10.45 4.51 8.33
CA ALA A 103 -9.26 4.15 7.58
C ALA A 103 -8.27 5.32 7.51
N ARG A 104 -8.75 6.56 7.31
CA ARG A 104 -7.91 7.76 7.32
C ARG A 104 -7.27 8.00 8.69
N ALA A 105 -8.04 7.90 9.76
CA ALA A 105 -7.52 8.06 11.13
C ALA A 105 -6.46 6.99 11.46
N HIS A 106 -6.69 5.75 11.04
CA HIS A 106 -5.74 4.66 11.21
C HIS A 106 -4.45 4.90 10.41
N TYR A 107 -4.57 5.30 9.14
CA TYR A 107 -3.42 5.68 8.31
C TYR A 107 -2.61 6.80 8.95
N ASP A 108 -3.24 7.88 9.39
CA ASP A 108 -2.57 9.04 9.97
C ASP A 108 -1.81 8.66 11.26
N HIS A 109 -2.37 7.77 12.08
CA HIS A 109 -1.69 7.23 13.25
C HIS A 109 -0.43 6.42 12.87
N LEU A 110 -0.55 5.51 11.92
CA LEU A 110 0.57 4.70 11.43
C LEU A 110 1.65 5.55 10.77
N ALA A 111 1.26 6.52 9.94
CA ALA A 111 2.17 7.42 9.26
C ALA A 111 3.01 8.25 10.26
N ARG A 112 2.38 8.82 11.30
CA ARG A 112 3.10 9.52 12.37
C ARG A 112 4.06 8.61 13.12
N THR A 113 3.61 7.41 13.48
CA THR A 113 4.47 6.41 14.14
C THR A 113 5.68 6.04 13.28
N LEU A 114 5.49 5.92 11.96
CA LEU A 114 6.56 5.65 11.02
C LEU A 114 7.53 6.84 10.92
N SER A 115 7.01 8.07 10.87
CA SER A 115 7.83 9.29 10.86
C SER A 115 8.73 9.39 12.09
N ASP A 116 8.21 9.08 13.27
CA ASP A 116 9.02 9.08 14.50
C ASP A 116 10.12 8.02 14.46
N LYS A 117 9.81 6.81 13.98
CA LYS A 117 10.83 5.76 13.80
C LYS A 117 11.89 6.18 12.78
N ARG A 118 11.50 6.82 11.67
CA ARG A 118 12.41 7.34 10.65
C ARG A 118 13.32 8.43 11.20
N ARG A 119 12.82 9.38 11.97
CA ARG A 119 13.62 10.42 12.62
C ARG A 119 14.64 9.84 13.58
N ASN A 120 14.23 8.88 14.41
CA ASN A 120 15.14 8.19 15.32
C ASN A 120 16.24 7.42 14.56
N ALA A 121 15.86 6.71 13.49
CA ALA A 121 16.82 6.01 12.64
C ALA A 121 17.74 6.97 11.88
N ALA A 122 17.22 8.12 11.44
CA ALA A 122 17.98 9.17 10.77
C ALA A 122 19.05 9.77 11.69
N SER A 123 18.71 10.05 12.95
CA SER A 123 19.68 10.51 13.96
C SER A 123 20.76 9.48 14.20
N ALA A 124 20.37 8.23 14.48
CA ALA A 124 21.32 7.14 14.75
C ALA A 124 22.25 6.88 13.55
N LEU A 125 21.73 6.96 12.30
CA LEU A 125 22.55 6.82 11.10
C LEU A 125 23.51 8.01 10.93
N SER A 126 23.02 9.23 11.17
CA SER A 126 23.86 10.42 11.11
C SER A 126 25.04 10.32 12.07
N ASP A 127 24.79 9.94 13.33
CA ASP A 127 25.82 9.77 14.35
C ASP A 127 26.83 8.69 13.97
N ALA A 128 26.35 7.53 13.46
CA ALA A 128 27.21 6.43 13.04
C ALA A 128 28.11 6.83 11.85
N VAL A 129 27.58 7.56 10.86
CA VAL A 129 28.38 8.05 9.73
C VAL A 129 29.37 9.12 10.21
N MET A 130 28.94 10.07 11.05
CA MET A 130 29.81 11.10 11.60
C MET A 130 31.01 10.52 12.35
N ALA A 131 30.84 9.43 13.05
CA ALA A 131 31.94 8.73 13.74
C ALA A 131 33.01 8.16 12.79
N GLU A 132 32.66 7.86 11.52
CA GLU A 132 33.58 7.33 10.52
C GLU A 132 34.33 8.44 9.73
N LEU A 133 33.78 9.67 9.65
CA LEU A 133 34.32 10.73 8.81
C LEU A 133 35.73 11.21 9.17
N PRO A 134 36.11 11.36 10.45
CA PRO A 134 37.45 11.85 10.81
C PRO A 134 38.58 11.01 10.24
N ALA A 135 38.48 9.69 10.33
CA ALA A 135 39.51 8.80 9.79
C ALA A 135 39.58 8.77 8.27
N LEU A 136 38.53 9.26 7.59
CA LEU A 136 38.47 9.42 6.14
C LEU A 136 38.90 10.82 5.67
N LYS A 137 39.52 11.61 6.56
CA LYS A 137 39.92 13.01 6.29
C LYS A 137 38.74 13.90 5.90
N LEU A 138 37.61 13.67 6.56
CA LEU A 138 36.35 14.44 6.43
C LEU A 138 35.93 15.01 7.78
N GLU A 139 36.86 15.32 8.69
CA GLU A 139 36.63 15.78 10.06
C GLU A 139 35.84 17.08 10.14
N ARG A 140 35.91 17.94 9.09
CA ARG A 140 35.18 19.21 9.00
C ARG A 140 33.80 19.06 8.37
N ALA A 141 33.55 17.93 7.75
CA ALA A 141 32.30 17.68 7.08
C ALA A 141 31.22 17.23 8.05
N ARG A 142 29.98 17.46 7.68
CA ARG A 142 28.80 16.98 8.41
C ARG A 142 27.91 16.17 7.46
N PHE A 143 27.44 15.08 7.95
CA PHE A 143 26.43 14.25 7.30
C PHE A 143 25.13 14.34 8.07
N MET A 144 24.03 14.51 7.39
CA MET A 144 22.69 14.65 7.96
C MET A 144 21.69 13.84 7.14
N VAL A 145 20.76 13.20 7.81
CA VAL A 145 19.60 12.59 7.18
C VAL A 145 18.41 13.51 7.45
N GLU A 146 17.92 14.15 6.41
CA GLU A 146 16.75 15.02 6.48
C GLU A 146 15.49 14.21 6.24
N VAL A 147 14.50 14.34 7.16
CA VAL A 147 13.20 13.69 7.09
C VAL A 147 12.15 14.79 7.09
N ALA A 148 11.63 15.11 5.92
CA ALA A 148 10.55 16.07 5.74
C ALA A 148 9.22 15.34 5.68
N SER A 149 8.26 15.70 6.55
CA SER A 149 6.94 15.10 6.62
C SER A 149 5.90 16.04 6.02
N ASP A 150 5.11 15.56 5.07
CA ASP A 150 4.01 16.28 4.45
C ASP A 150 2.72 15.45 4.53
N PRO A 151 1.78 15.79 5.42
CA PRO A 151 0.51 15.06 5.56
C PRO A 151 -0.38 15.08 4.31
N GLU A 152 -0.21 16.08 3.42
CA GLU A 152 -0.97 16.19 2.19
C GLU A 152 -0.42 15.28 1.07
N ALA A 153 0.85 14.91 1.16
CA ALA A 153 1.51 14.00 0.24
C ALA A 153 1.44 12.53 0.72
N ALA A 154 0.27 12.08 1.18
CA ALA A 154 0.06 10.74 1.71
C ALA A 154 0.25 9.66 0.64
N THR A 155 1.10 8.67 0.91
CA THR A 155 1.40 7.51 0.05
C THR A 155 1.30 6.20 0.82
N ALA A 156 1.44 5.06 0.12
CA ALA A 156 1.51 3.75 0.77
C ALA A 156 2.76 3.61 1.68
N GLU A 157 3.82 4.36 1.40
CA GLU A 157 5.06 4.40 2.18
C GLU A 157 5.04 5.44 3.33
N GLY A 158 3.91 6.12 3.53
CA GLY A 158 3.73 7.15 4.54
C GLY A 158 3.79 8.58 3.97
N ILE A 159 4.17 9.53 4.82
CA ILE A 159 4.11 10.98 4.56
C ILE A 159 5.50 11.63 4.49
N ASP A 160 6.59 10.85 4.56
CA ASP A 160 7.93 11.39 4.68
C ASP A 160 8.73 11.28 3.38
N THR A 161 9.47 12.33 3.09
CA THR A 161 10.57 12.31 2.12
C THR A 161 11.89 12.30 2.88
N VAL A 162 12.82 11.41 2.50
CA VAL A 162 14.12 11.25 3.16
C VAL A 162 15.24 11.58 2.19
N GLU A 163 16.10 12.51 2.59
CA GLU A 163 17.27 12.90 1.79
C GLU A 163 18.55 12.86 2.62
N PHE A 164 19.67 12.45 1.99
CA PHE A 164 20.99 12.51 2.57
C PHE A 164 21.66 13.83 2.20
N HIS A 165 21.94 14.65 3.20
CA HIS A 165 22.57 15.94 3.05
C HIS A 165 23.99 15.92 3.61
N VAL A 166 24.87 16.66 2.98
CA VAL A 166 26.24 16.88 3.46
C VAL A 166 26.58 18.37 3.46
N GLN A 167 27.38 18.73 4.42
CA GLN A 167 28.08 20.01 4.49
C GLN A 167 29.58 19.69 4.49
N THR A 168 30.30 20.00 3.39
CA THR A 168 31.70 19.60 3.25
C THR A 168 32.65 20.46 4.08
N ASN A 169 32.32 21.74 4.29
CA ASN A 169 33.11 22.67 5.09
C ASN A 169 32.21 23.53 5.99
N PRO A 170 32.71 23.93 7.17
CA PRO A 170 32.00 24.87 8.03
C PRO A 170 31.71 26.17 7.26
N GLY A 171 30.46 26.65 7.36
CA GLY A 171 30.01 27.89 6.69
C GLY A 171 29.44 27.68 5.28
N THR A 172 29.58 26.50 4.66
CA THR A 172 28.85 26.18 3.42
C THR A 172 27.43 25.76 3.75
N ARG A 173 26.50 25.91 2.79
CA ARG A 173 25.12 25.39 2.98
C ARG A 173 25.10 23.88 2.82
N PRO A 174 24.41 23.16 3.71
CA PRO A 174 24.12 21.75 3.49
C PRO A 174 23.33 21.56 2.20
N GLY A 175 23.55 20.45 1.53
CA GLY A 175 22.79 20.08 0.34
C GLY A 175 22.86 18.57 0.06
N PRO A 176 22.08 18.09 -0.91
CA PRO A 176 22.06 16.67 -1.28
C PRO A 176 23.46 16.17 -1.60
N ILE A 177 23.82 15.00 -1.03
CA ILE A 177 25.16 14.41 -1.13
C ILE A 177 25.68 14.31 -2.57
N MET A 178 24.80 13.99 -3.52
CA MET A 178 25.13 13.86 -4.94
C MET A 178 25.45 15.18 -5.64
N LYS A 179 25.12 16.33 -5.04
CA LYS A 179 25.31 17.67 -5.63
C LYS A 179 26.44 18.45 -5.02
N VAL A 180 26.83 18.14 -3.78
CA VAL A 180 27.73 18.95 -2.98
C VAL A 180 29.13 18.34 -2.87
N ALA A 181 29.24 17.02 -2.80
CA ALA A 181 30.51 16.34 -2.63
C ALA A 181 31.29 16.20 -3.96
N SER A 182 32.61 16.39 -3.91
CA SER A 182 33.52 16.03 -5.03
C SER A 182 33.61 14.51 -5.17
N GLY A 183 34.03 13.99 -6.33
CA GLY A 183 34.06 12.54 -6.60
C GLY A 183 34.76 11.74 -5.50
N GLY A 184 35.98 12.16 -5.08
CA GLY A 184 36.69 11.46 -4.00
C GLY A 184 36.04 11.64 -2.61
N GLU A 185 35.45 12.80 -2.32
CA GLU A 185 34.69 13.00 -1.07
C GLU A 185 33.41 12.19 -1.07
N LEU A 186 32.70 12.15 -2.20
CA LEU A 186 31.48 11.34 -2.35
C LEU A 186 31.77 9.86 -2.10
N SER A 187 32.83 9.33 -2.70
CA SER A 187 33.24 7.91 -2.50
C SER A 187 33.55 7.62 -1.02
N ARG A 188 34.20 8.53 -0.31
CA ARG A 188 34.48 8.39 1.14
C ARG A 188 33.23 8.51 2.00
N PHE A 189 32.28 9.42 1.68
CA PHE A 189 30.99 9.47 2.34
C PHE A 189 30.19 8.19 2.12
N LEU A 190 30.17 7.68 0.90
CA LEU A 190 29.51 6.40 0.59
C LEU A 190 30.14 5.24 1.32
N LEU A 191 31.50 5.22 1.48
CA LEU A 191 32.16 4.20 2.31
C LEU A 191 31.71 4.30 3.77
N ALA A 192 31.74 5.51 4.38
CA ALA A 192 31.28 5.72 5.75
C ALA A 192 29.85 5.24 5.94
N LEU A 193 28.96 5.59 5.02
CA LEU A 193 27.56 5.16 5.02
C LEU A 193 27.42 3.65 4.91
N LYS A 194 28.15 3.00 4.00
CA LYS A 194 28.13 1.53 3.82
C LYS A 194 28.69 0.79 5.04
N VAL A 195 29.72 1.34 5.68
CA VAL A 195 30.26 0.78 6.92
C VAL A 195 29.23 0.92 8.06
N ALA A 196 28.59 2.07 8.21
CA ALA A 196 27.54 2.29 9.21
C ALA A 196 26.32 1.39 9.00
N LEU A 197 26.02 1.02 7.75
CA LEU A 197 24.88 0.17 7.38
C LEU A 197 25.25 -1.32 7.19
N ALA A 198 26.49 -1.73 7.46
CA ALA A 198 26.97 -3.09 7.18
C ALA A 198 26.12 -4.20 7.80
N ASP A 199 25.50 -3.92 8.95
CA ASP A 199 24.62 -4.86 9.68
C ASP A 199 23.14 -4.80 9.24
N ARG A 200 22.79 -3.91 8.32
CA ARG A 200 21.38 -3.63 7.92
C ARG A 200 20.97 -4.17 6.56
N GLY A 201 21.71 -5.14 6.02
CA GLY A 201 21.38 -5.79 4.74
C GLY A 201 21.77 -4.91 3.54
N SER A 202 23.05 -4.83 3.25
CA SER A 202 23.57 -4.21 2.02
C SER A 202 23.52 -5.19 0.84
N ALA A 203 23.80 -4.67 -0.37
CA ALA A 203 23.99 -5.53 -1.54
C ALA A 203 25.06 -6.61 -1.27
N PRO A 204 24.92 -7.82 -1.82
CA PRO A 204 25.86 -8.90 -1.56
C PRO A 204 27.27 -8.61 -2.06
N THR A 205 27.42 -7.73 -3.05
CA THR A 205 28.69 -7.28 -3.62
C THR A 205 28.71 -5.76 -3.73
N LEU A 206 29.78 -5.13 -3.26
CA LEU A 206 30.05 -3.72 -3.36
C LEU A 206 31.33 -3.49 -4.15
N VAL A 207 31.28 -2.58 -5.11
CA VAL A 207 32.42 -2.16 -5.91
C VAL A 207 32.78 -0.72 -5.57
N PHE A 208 34.03 -0.48 -5.19
CA PHE A 208 34.57 0.83 -4.93
C PHE A 208 35.65 1.16 -5.96
N ASP A 209 35.47 2.25 -6.67
CA ASP A 209 36.41 2.75 -7.64
C ASP A 209 36.95 4.10 -7.18
N GLU A 210 38.27 4.31 -7.34
CA GLU A 210 38.98 5.57 -7.02
C GLU A 210 38.72 6.15 -5.61
N ILE A 211 38.44 5.31 -4.62
CA ILE A 211 38.10 5.73 -3.25
C ILE A 211 39.31 6.38 -2.53
N ASP A 212 40.51 6.08 -2.98
CA ASP A 212 41.80 6.56 -2.47
C ASP A 212 42.40 7.73 -3.26
N THR A 213 41.65 8.27 -4.22
CA THR A 213 42.14 9.43 -5.03
C THR A 213 42.35 10.65 -4.17
N GLY A 214 43.55 11.23 -4.26
CA GLY A 214 43.91 12.49 -3.60
C GLY A 214 44.11 12.37 -2.08
N VAL A 215 44.31 11.16 -1.53
CA VAL A 215 44.57 11.00 -0.10
C VAL A 215 46.00 10.48 0.18
N GLY A 216 46.54 10.85 1.35
CA GLY A 216 47.84 10.36 1.83
C GLY A 216 47.76 8.98 2.47
N GLY A 217 48.93 8.37 2.72
CA GLY A 217 49.06 7.00 3.20
C GLY A 217 48.25 6.66 4.45
N ALA A 218 48.20 7.54 5.43
CA ALA A 218 47.41 7.31 6.65
C ALA A 218 45.90 7.21 6.39
N VAL A 219 45.38 8.04 5.44
CA VAL A 219 43.94 7.97 5.06
C VAL A 219 43.70 6.73 4.18
N ALA A 220 44.61 6.39 3.28
CA ALA A 220 44.52 5.16 2.48
C ALA A 220 44.50 3.92 3.39
N ASP A 221 45.32 3.88 4.44
CA ASP A 221 45.25 2.79 5.42
C ASP A 221 43.93 2.72 6.15
N ALA A 222 43.39 3.88 6.60
CA ALA A 222 42.08 3.95 7.21
C ALA A 222 40.95 3.47 6.28
N ILE A 223 41.03 3.80 4.98
CA ILE A 223 40.12 3.28 3.95
C ILE A 223 40.24 1.75 3.87
N GLY A 224 41.45 1.24 3.73
CA GLY A 224 41.74 -0.21 3.66
C GLY A 224 41.18 -0.97 4.85
N GLN A 225 41.37 -0.46 6.07
CA GLN A 225 40.80 -1.06 7.30
C GLN A 225 39.26 -1.10 7.26
N ARG A 226 38.61 -0.09 6.75
CA ARG A 226 37.13 -0.05 6.62
C ARG A 226 36.61 -0.99 5.57
N LEU A 227 37.28 -1.06 4.43
CA LEU A 227 36.97 -2.07 3.40
C LEU A 227 37.13 -3.49 3.91
N LYS A 228 38.20 -3.77 4.67
CA LYS A 228 38.42 -5.06 5.34
C LYS A 228 37.30 -5.36 6.36
N ARG A 229 36.89 -4.38 7.19
CA ARG A 229 35.77 -4.54 8.12
C ARG A 229 34.46 -4.85 7.37
N LEU A 230 34.20 -4.14 6.28
CA LEU A 230 33.00 -4.32 5.45
C LEU A 230 33.01 -5.70 4.76
N SER A 231 34.19 -6.18 4.31
CA SER A 231 34.34 -7.47 3.62
C SER A 231 34.06 -8.69 4.50
N ALA A 232 33.98 -8.52 5.82
CA ALA A 232 33.52 -9.57 6.72
C ALA A 232 31.99 -9.86 6.60
N LYS A 233 31.23 -8.94 6.01
CA LYS A 233 29.77 -9.01 5.88
C LYS A 233 29.31 -9.21 4.43
N VAL A 234 30.01 -8.58 3.47
CA VAL A 234 29.66 -8.57 2.05
C VAL A 234 30.90 -8.71 1.19
N GLN A 235 30.77 -9.17 -0.05
CA GLN A 235 31.87 -9.16 -1.00
C GLN A 235 32.24 -7.70 -1.34
N VAL A 236 33.54 -7.37 -1.21
CA VAL A 236 34.04 -6.03 -1.54
C VAL A 236 35.08 -6.16 -2.65
N LEU A 237 34.86 -5.45 -3.75
CA LEU A 237 35.83 -5.24 -4.83
C LEU A 237 36.28 -3.80 -4.78
N SER A 238 37.61 -3.56 -4.74
CA SER A 238 38.14 -2.19 -4.79
C SER A 238 39.17 -2.07 -5.89
N VAL A 239 39.01 -1.07 -6.75
CA VAL A 239 40.03 -0.65 -7.69
C VAL A 239 40.85 0.42 -6.99
N THR A 240 42.15 0.21 -6.84
CA THR A 240 43.04 1.04 -6.05
C THR A 240 44.46 1.12 -6.63
N HIS A 241 45.07 2.28 -6.47
CA HIS A 241 46.50 2.48 -6.71
C HIS A 241 47.27 2.69 -5.39
N ALA A 242 46.59 2.71 -4.25
CA ALA A 242 47.20 2.88 -2.95
C ALA A 242 47.67 1.55 -2.35
N PRO A 243 48.97 1.36 -2.07
CA PRO A 243 49.49 0.13 -1.50
C PRO A 243 48.90 -0.24 -0.14
N GLN A 244 48.52 0.77 0.66
CA GLN A 244 47.84 0.59 1.96
C GLN A 244 46.46 -0.07 1.81
N VAL A 245 45.70 0.31 0.78
CA VAL A 245 44.39 -0.31 0.49
C VAL A 245 44.60 -1.72 -0.04
N ALA A 246 45.49 -1.88 -1.04
CA ALA A 246 45.78 -3.18 -1.67
C ALA A 246 46.30 -4.21 -0.66
N ALA A 247 47.13 -3.77 0.30
CA ALA A 247 47.68 -4.66 1.33
C ALA A 247 46.63 -5.24 2.29
N ARG A 248 45.51 -4.55 2.50
CA ARG A 248 44.42 -4.96 3.41
C ARG A 248 43.45 -5.98 2.77
N ALA A 249 43.48 -6.15 1.44
CA ALA A 249 42.61 -7.08 0.73
C ALA A 249 42.96 -8.55 1.04
N ALA A 250 41.99 -9.45 1.06
CA ALA A 250 42.22 -10.89 1.17
C ALA A 250 42.81 -11.45 -0.14
N THR A 251 42.30 -11.00 -1.28
CA THR A 251 42.77 -11.42 -2.62
C THR A 251 43.20 -10.19 -3.40
N HIS A 252 44.32 -10.30 -4.13
CA HIS A 252 44.85 -9.23 -4.97
C HIS A 252 44.79 -9.67 -6.44
N LEU A 253 44.12 -8.91 -7.27
CA LEU A 253 44.04 -9.13 -8.71
C LEU A 253 44.92 -8.09 -9.42
N LEU A 254 45.89 -8.57 -10.20
CA LEU A 254 46.72 -7.70 -11.05
C LEU A 254 46.02 -7.50 -12.39
N ILE A 255 45.84 -6.23 -12.75
CA ILE A 255 45.33 -5.86 -14.06
C ILE A 255 46.50 -5.38 -14.92
N SER A 256 46.74 -6.06 -16.02
CA SER A 256 47.82 -5.70 -16.94
C SER A 256 47.31 -5.61 -18.37
N LYS A 257 47.93 -4.72 -19.14
CA LYS A 257 47.68 -4.59 -20.58
C LYS A 257 48.94 -5.10 -21.33
N GLY A 258 48.71 -5.94 -22.30
CA GLY A 258 49.81 -6.50 -23.09
C GLY A 258 49.35 -6.92 -24.48
N PRO A 259 50.33 -7.11 -25.40
CA PRO A 259 50.02 -7.55 -26.76
C PRO A 259 49.44 -8.98 -26.76
N THR A 260 48.54 -9.24 -27.69
CA THR A 260 47.93 -10.55 -27.95
C THR A 260 48.01 -10.87 -29.44
N GLY A 261 48.19 -12.16 -29.78
CA GLY A 261 48.24 -12.68 -31.15
C GLY A 261 49.69 -12.77 -31.71
N GLU A 262 49.83 -13.59 -32.76
CA GLU A 262 51.08 -13.73 -33.49
C GLU A 262 51.35 -12.48 -34.32
N GLY A 263 52.03 -11.50 -33.73
CA GLY A 263 52.33 -10.19 -34.37
C GLY A 263 52.14 -8.97 -33.48
N GLY A 264 51.57 -9.11 -32.29
CA GLY A 264 51.51 -8.02 -31.28
C GLY A 264 50.59 -6.84 -31.60
N GLU A 265 49.72 -6.94 -32.62
CA GLU A 265 48.85 -5.84 -33.10
C GLU A 265 47.65 -5.53 -32.22
N LYS A 266 47.24 -6.48 -31.35
CA LYS A 266 46.10 -6.29 -30.44
C LYS A 266 46.54 -6.18 -29.01
N ILE A 267 46.07 -5.17 -28.29
CA ILE A 267 46.29 -5.02 -26.85
C ILE A 267 45.09 -5.61 -26.14
N ALA A 268 45.35 -6.57 -25.21
CA ALA A 268 44.31 -7.08 -24.32
C ALA A 268 44.59 -6.75 -22.88
N THR A 269 43.55 -6.53 -22.11
CA THR A 269 43.59 -6.46 -20.67
C THR A 269 43.49 -7.86 -20.10
N ARG A 270 44.41 -8.19 -19.21
CA ARG A 270 44.48 -9.48 -18.48
C ARG A 270 44.27 -9.22 -17.01
N VAL A 271 43.54 -10.11 -16.34
CA VAL A 271 43.34 -10.12 -14.90
C VAL A 271 43.90 -11.42 -14.37
N ALA A 272 44.81 -11.32 -13.41
CA ALA A 272 45.42 -12.50 -12.79
C ALA A 272 45.40 -12.37 -11.26
N THR A 273 45.09 -13.46 -10.57
CA THR A 273 45.25 -13.56 -9.10
C THR A 273 46.71 -13.63 -8.77
N MET A 274 47.15 -12.88 -7.75
CA MET A 274 48.53 -12.83 -7.32
C MET A 274 48.78 -13.81 -6.18
N GLU A 275 49.84 -14.58 -6.32
CA GLU A 275 50.41 -15.39 -5.23
C GLU A 275 51.10 -14.49 -4.18
N PRO A 276 51.23 -14.95 -2.92
CA PRO A 276 51.72 -14.11 -1.82
C PRO A 276 53.08 -13.42 -2.08
N GLU A 277 53.99 -14.14 -2.73
CA GLU A 277 55.34 -13.58 -3.05
C GLU A 277 55.25 -12.48 -4.11
N HIS A 278 54.50 -12.71 -5.18
CA HIS A 278 54.28 -11.70 -6.23
C HIS A 278 53.48 -10.50 -5.68
N ARG A 279 52.56 -10.76 -4.78
CA ARG A 279 51.79 -9.69 -4.11
C ARG A 279 52.72 -8.80 -3.28
N ARG A 280 53.66 -9.35 -2.53
CA ARG A 280 54.64 -8.55 -1.77
C ARG A 280 55.46 -7.64 -2.70
N GLU A 281 55.96 -8.18 -3.82
CA GLU A 281 56.74 -7.44 -4.80
C GLU A 281 55.89 -6.31 -5.46
N GLU A 282 54.61 -6.59 -5.79
CA GLU A 282 53.73 -5.59 -6.35
C GLU A 282 53.41 -4.47 -5.35
N ILE A 283 53.15 -4.77 -4.07
CA ILE A 283 52.97 -3.74 -3.03
C ILE A 283 54.27 -2.92 -2.87
N ALA A 284 55.44 -3.54 -2.93
CA ALA A 284 56.73 -2.85 -2.92
C ALA A 284 56.91 -1.92 -4.14
N ARG A 285 56.49 -2.39 -5.33
CA ARG A 285 56.47 -1.58 -6.55
C ARG A 285 55.50 -0.41 -6.45
N MET A 286 54.32 -0.60 -5.87
CA MET A 286 53.36 0.47 -5.62
C MET A 286 53.89 1.52 -4.63
N LEU A 287 54.78 1.15 -3.69
CA LEU A 287 55.42 2.07 -2.75
C LEU A 287 56.56 2.83 -3.35
N ALA A 288 57.42 2.16 -4.10
CA ALA A 288 58.72 2.71 -4.59
C ALA A 288 58.67 3.21 -6.03
N GLY A 289 57.61 2.88 -6.80
CA GLY A 289 57.56 3.19 -8.24
C GLY A 289 58.33 2.17 -9.09
N ALA A 290 59.08 2.66 -10.08
CA ALA A 290 59.75 1.83 -11.08
C ALA A 290 60.91 0.98 -10.54
N SER A 291 61.57 1.41 -9.46
CA SER A 291 62.73 0.72 -8.88
C SER A 291 62.39 0.20 -7.47
N VAL A 292 62.31 -1.12 -7.34
CA VAL A 292 61.98 -1.78 -6.05
C VAL A 292 63.24 -1.97 -5.24
N THR A 293 63.36 -1.30 -4.09
CA THR A 293 64.47 -1.43 -3.15
C THR A 293 64.15 -2.45 -2.01
N ASP A 294 65.18 -2.84 -1.27
CA ASP A 294 64.98 -3.74 -0.12
C ASP A 294 64.16 -3.06 1.02
N GLU A 295 64.31 -1.75 1.17
CA GLU A 295 63.49 -0.95 2.10
C GLU A 295 62.00 -0.97 1.70
N ALA A 296 61.69 -0.87 0.39
CA ALA A 296 60.34 -0.97 -0.12
C ALA A 296 59.74 -2.37 0.11
N ARG A 297 60.54 -3.44 -0.07
CA ARG A 297 60.11 -4.82 0.25
C ARG A 297 59.83 -5.00 1.75
N ALA A 298 60.68 -4.40 2.60
CA ALA A 298 60.50 -4.45 4.05
C ALA A 298 59.24 -3.67 4.47
N ALA A 299 58.98 -2.49 3.85
CA ALA A 299 57.77 -1.72 4.07
C ALA A 299 56.50 -2.44 3.58
N ALA A 300 56.57 -3.10 2.41
CA ALA A 300 55.47 -3.91 1.88
C ALA A 300 55.14 -5.10 2.81
N ALA A 301 56.16 -5.77 3.36
CA ALA A 301 55.97 -6.87 4.30
C ALA A 301 55.23 -6.39 5.57
N ARG A 302 55.60 -5.24 6.14
CA ARG A 302 54.92 -4.63 7.30
C ARG A 302 53.47 -4.30 6.99
N LEU A 303 53.16 -3.65 5.85
CA LEU A 303 51.79 -3.37 5.43
C LEU A 303 50.94 -4.62 5.30
N LEU A 304 51.49 -5.69 4.70
CA LEU A 304 50.81 -6.98 4.57
C LEU A 304 50.57 -7.66 5.92
N ALA A 305 51.51 -7.54 6.88
CA ALA A 305 51.36 -8.02 8.24
C ALA A 305 50.31 -7.21 9.06
N GLY A 306 49.89 -6.05 8.57
CA GLY A 306 48.97 -5.18 9.27
C GLY A 306 49.63 -4.23 10.26
N GLU A 307 50.93 -4.14 10.24
CA GLU A 307 51.75 -3.24 11.05
C GLU A 307 51.86 -1.88 10.32
N SER A 308 51.35 -0.83 10.97
CA SER A 308 51.31 0.55 10.42
C SER A 308 52.48 1.36 10.92
#